data_72b48750f0c1f6aff19f7a4b11e1e20e
#
_entry.id   72b48750f0c1f6aff19f7a4b11e1e20e
#
_cell.length_a   1.000
_cell.length_b   1.000
_cell.length_c   1.000
_cell.angle_alpha   90.00
_cell.angle_beta   90.00
_cell.angle_gamma   90.00
#
_symmetry.space_group_name_H-M   'P 1'
#
loop_
_entity.id
_entity.type
_entity.pdbx_description
1 polymer ?
#
loop_
_entity_poly.entity_id
_entity_poly.type
_entity_poly.pdbx_seq_one_letter_code
_entity_poly.pdbx_strand_id
1 'polypeptide(L)'
;NKLSDDGTVALTDMSFSKDGRWFAYSAAASGSDWVEIRVMDTADKSLAADKIEWVKFSGARWAPDSKGFYYSAYDAPKQNAYSSKNEFQKVYYHALGTPQSADKLIYEDREHPLRYFSAWPSEDGKWLFVIASEGTSGTEVLYKRVSDPKFRVLLPGFDADYSPVDCKDDRLYYVTNRDASNYALMKVDLNRPGMIETVIPESERNLLEGVGTAGGSLFAYYLQDAQSRIYQYDYAGKQVREVALPAIGSVGGFDGREEDSELYY
;
A
#
# COMPACT_ATOMS: atom_id res chain seq x y z
N ASN A 1 -24.40 11.05 -0.84
CA ASN A 1 -23.86 9.88 -1.53
C ASN A 1 -24.60 9.74 -2.87
N LYS A 2 -23.86 9.75 -4.00
CA LYS A 2 -24.42 9.60 -5.36
C LYS A 2 -24.10 8.21 -5.95
N LEU A 3 -23.51 7.31 -5.18
CA LEU A 3 -23.17 5.96 -5.65
C LEU A 3 -24.35 5.02 -5.64
N SER A 4 -25.36 5.31 -4.79
CA SER A 4 -26.64 4.60 -4.77
C SER A 4 -27.74 5.55 -4.29
N ASP A 5 -28.97 5.34 -4.75
CA ASP A 5 -30.12 6.17 -4.40
C ASP A 5 -30.52 6.01 -2.92
N ASP A 6 -30.28 4.84 -2.34
CA ASP A 6 -30.57 4.51 -0.94
C ASP A 6 -29.41 4.74 0.03
N GLY A 7 -28.25 5.22 -0.47
CA GLY A 7 -27.06 5.49 0.33
C GLY A 7 -26.35 4.26 0.89
N THR A 8 -26.66 3.06 0.44
CA THR A 8 -26.08 1.79 0.95
C THR A 8 -24.71 1.45 0.36
N VAL A 9 -24.24 2.18 -0.67
CA VAL A 9 -22.90 1.99 -1.25
C VAL A 9 -21.90 2.96 -0.62
N ALA A 10 -20.80 2.43 -0.13
CA ALA A 10 -19.69 3.19 0.47
C ALA A 10 -18.41 3.08 -0.37
N LEU A 11 -17.67 4.18 -0.46
CA LEU A 11 -16.29 4.17 -0.95
C LEU A 11 -15.37 3.64 0.16
N THR A 12 -14.50 2.69 -0.20
CA THR A 12 -13.59 2.04 0.75
C THR A 12 -12.11 2.24 0.43
N ASP A 13 -11.77 2.48 -0.84
CA ASP A 13 -10.42 2.80 -1.28
C ASP A 13 -10.47 3.71 -2.51
N MET A 14 -9.42 4.52 -2.68
CA MET A 14 -9.30 5.48 -3.77
C MET A 14 -7.83 5.63 -4.15
N SER A 15 -7.52 5.58 -5.45
CA SER A 15 -6.16 5.79 -5.94
C SER A 15 -6.14 6.42 -7.32
N PHE A 16 -5.16 7.30 -7.56
CA PHE A 16 -4.93 7.92 -8.86
C PHE A 16 -3.74 7.26 -9.56
N SER A 17 -3.84 7.11 -10.88
CA SER A 17 -2.70 6.74 -11.70
C SER A 17 -1.58 7.79 -11.63
N LYS A 18 -0.34 7.39 -11.94
CA LYS A 18 0.81 8.30 -11.85
C LYS A 18 0.68 9.51 -12.75
N ASP A 19 0.07 9.38 -13.92
CA ASP A 19 -0.20 10.47 -14.86
C ASP A 19 -1.42 11.34 -14.47
N GLY A 20 -2.14 10.95 -13.41
CA GLY A 20 -3.33 11.64 -12.92
C GLY A 20 -4.58 11.47 -13.79
N ARG A 21 -4.49 10.71 -14.89
CA ARG A 21 -5.60 10.53 -15.82
C ARG A 21 -6.70 9.62 -15.30
N TRP A 22 -6.32 8.57 -14.56
CA TRP A 22 -7.26 7.56 -14.11
C TRP A 22 -7.46 7.60 -12.60
N PHE A 23 -8.68 7.46 -12.18
CA PHE A 23 -9.08 7.34 -10.78
C PHE A 23 -9.74 5.98 -10.56
N ALA A 24 -9.08 5.12 -9.81
CA ALA A 24 -9.65 3.85 -9.36
C ALA A 24 -10.27 4.02 -7.98
N TYR A 25 -11.45 3.47 -7.79
CA TYR A 25 -12.13 3.45 -6.49
C TYR A 25 -12.76 2.09 -6.21
N SER A 26 -12.79 1.73 -4.94
CA SER A 26 -13.47 0.54 -4.47
C SER A 26 -14.79 0.90 -3.82
N ALA A 27 -15.84 0.20 -4.17
CA ALA A 27 -17.18 0.40 -3.65
C ALA A 27 -17.70 -0.87 -2.97
N ALA A 28 -18.15 -0.74 -1.71
CA ALA A 28 -18.81 -1.79 -0.96
C ALA A 28 -20.32 -1.54 -0.93
N ALA A 29 -21.12 -2.55 -1.21
CA ALA A 29 -22.57 -2.48 -1.17
C ALA A 29 -23.13 -3.08 0.13
N SER A 30 -24.08 -2.41 0.76
CA SER A 30 -24.91 -2.91 1.87
C SER A 30 -24.07 -3.45 3.05
N GLY A 31 -22.95 -2.80 3.38
CA GLY A 31 -22.09 -3.19 4.51
C GLY A 31 -21.29 -4.48 4.27
N SER A 32 -21.20 -4.94 3.01
CA SER A 32 -20.37 -6.09 2.66
C SER A 32 -18.89 -5.75 2.73
N ASP A 33 -18.06 -6.72 3.14
CA ASP A 33 -16.60 -6.64 2.99
C ASP A 33 -16.14 -6.88 1.54
N TRP A 34 -17.01 -7.42 0.69
CA TRP A 34 -16.75 -7.54 -0.74
C TRP A 34 -16.85 -6.18 -1.39
N VAL A 35 -15.83 -5.82 -2.16
CA VAL A 35 -15.79 -4.57 -2.90
C VAL A 35 -15.64 -4.84 -4.39
N GLU A 36 -16.11 -3.87 -5.17
CA GLU A 36 -15.94 -3.80 -6.60
C GLU A 36 -15.01 -2.63 -6.93
N ILE A 37 -13.93 -2.87 -7.69
CA ILE A 37 -13.08 -1.79 -8.18
C ILE A 37 -13.64 -1.29 -9.51
N ARG A 38 -13.76 0.02 -9.62
CA ARG A 38 -14.13 0.77 -10.82
C ARG A 38 -13.06 1.78 -11.18
N VAL A 39 -13.00 2.14 -12.46
CA VAL A 39 -12.07 3.12 -12.99
C VAL A 39 -12.85 4.26 -13.67
N MET A 40 -12.40 5.48 -13.45
CA MET A 40 -12.98 6.69 -14.02
C MET A 40 -11.87 7.51 -14.70
N ASP A 41 -12.14 8.07 -15.87
CA ASP A 41 -11.31 9.10 -16.48
C ASP A 41 -11.52 10.42 -15.71
N THR A 42 -10.43 11.02 -15.24
CA THR A 42 -10.52 12.25 -14.41
C THR A 42 -10.90 13.50 -15.21
N ALA A 43 -10.66 13.49 -16.52
CA ALA A 43 -10.89 14.66 -17.38
C ALA A 43 -12.39 14.92 -17.60
N ASP A 44 -13.15 13.88 -17.89
CA ASP A 44 -14.59 13.99 -18.22
C ASP A 44 -15.50 13.27 -17.22
N LYS A 45 -14.91 12.58 -16.23
CA LYS A 45 -15.59 11.80 -15.19
C LYS A 45 -16.38 10.62 -15.74
N SER A 46 -16.07 10.16 -16.95
CA SER A 46 -16.69 8.97 -17.52
C SER A 46 -16.15 7.71 -16.85
N LEU A 47 -17.04 6.72 -16.65
CA LEU A 47 -16.63 5.41 -16.16
C LEU A 47 -16.04 4.60 -17.31
N ALA A 48 -14.86 4.05 -17.09
CA ALA A 48 -14.29 3.03 -17.97
C ALA A 48 -15.09 1.71 -17.87
N ALA A 49 -14.89 0.83 -18.83
CA ALA A 49 -15.55 -0.47 -18.82
C ALA A 49 -14.99 -1.43 -17.77
N ASP A 50 -13.86 -1.06 -17.18
CA ASP A 50 -13.12 -1.86 -16.21
C ASP A 50 -13.93 -2.05 -14.93
N LYS A 51 -14.16 -3.32 -14.59
CA LYS A 51 -14.89 -3.76 -13.42
C LYS A 51 -14.20 -4.98 -12.83
N ILE A 52 -13.77 -4.86 -11.57
CA ILE A 52 -13.11 -5.95 -10.86
C ILE A 52 -13.97 -6.37 -9.68
N GLU A 53 -14.30 -7.63 -9.62
CA GLU A 53 -15.16 -8.24 -8.59
C GLU A 53 -14.33 -9.19 -7.70
N TRP A 54 -14.93 -9.65 -6.61
CA TRP A 54 -14.38 -10.60 -5.66
C TRP A 54 -13.12 -10.10 -4.94
N VAL A 55 -13.04 -8.78 -4.80
CA VAL A 55 -12.00 -8.09 -4.06
C VAL A 55 -12.40 -8.00 -2.59
N LYS A 56 -11.44 -8.26 -1.70
CA LYS A 56 -11.60 -8.11 -0.26
C LYS A 56 -10.24 -7.84 0.37
N PHE A 57 -10.18 -6.88 1.32
CA PHE A 57 -8.95 -6.45 1.97
C PHE A 57 -7.88 -5.92 1.00
N SER A 58 -8.31 -5.33 -0.11
CA SER A 58 -7.43 -4.82 -1.16
C SER A 58 -8.11 -3.68 -1.92
N GLY A 59 -7.29 -2.87 -2.58
CA GLY A 59 -7.69 -1.84 -3.52
C GLY A 59 -6.74 -1.82 -4.72
N ALA A 60 -6.92 -0.86 -5.61
CA ALA A 60 -6.06 -0.71 -6.79
C ALA A 60 -4.72 -0.08 -6.41
N ARG A 61 -3.62 -0.71 -6.82
CA ARG A 61 -2.26 -0.19 -6.71
C ARG A 61 -1.68 -0.01 -8.10
N TRP A 62 -1.68 1.22 -8.57
CA TRP A 62 -1.30 1.55 -9.95
C TRP A 62 0.13 1.14 -10.28
N ALA A 63 0.31 0.57 -11.47
CA ALA A 63 1.63 0.44 -12.05
C ALA A 63 2.17 1.83 -12.44
N PRO A 64 3.48 2.08 -12.31
CA PRO A 64 4.06 3.41 -12.56
C PRO A 64 3.87 3.94 -13.99
N ASP A 65 3.58 3.05 -14.96
CA ASP A 65 3.30 3.39 -16.34
C ASP A 65 1.83 3.79 -16.60
N SER A 66 0.99 3.78 -15.56
CA SER A 66 -0.45 4.12 -15.61
C SER A 66 -1.30 3.25 -16.56
N LYS A 67 -0.78 2.10 -17.01
CA LYS A 67 -1.47 1.20 -17.96
C LYS A 67 -2.33 0.14 -17.29
N GLY A 68 -2.28 0.05 -15.98
CA GLY A 68 -3.01 -0.93 -15.20
C GLY A 68 -2.64 -0.85 -13.74
N PHE A 69 -3.17 -1.76 -12.95
CA PHE A 69 -2.96 -1.79 -11.50
C PHE A 69 -2.92 -3.22 -10.97
N TYR A 70 -2.26 -3.35 -9.81
CA TYR A 70 -2.26 -4.57 -9.02
C TYR A 70 -3.43 -4.53 -8.04
N TYR A 71 -4.00 -5.70 -7.76
CA TYR A 71 -5.04 -5.87 -6.75
C TYR A 71 -5.02 -7.30 -6.23
N SER A 72 -5.67 -7.54 -5.09
CA SER A 72 -5.82 -8.90 -4.56
C SER A 72 -7.28 -9.29 -4.51
N ALA A 73 -7.57 -10.52 -4.90
CA ALA A 73 -8.92 -11.06 -4.96
C ALA A 73 -8.95 -12.54 -4.60
N TYR A 74 -10.15 -13.00 -4.26
CA TYR A 74 -10.47 -14.41 -4.08
C TYR A 74 -11.14 -14.97 -5.33
N ASP A 75 -11.20 -16.28 -5.45
CA ASP A 75 -12.02 -16.92 -6.48
C ASP A 75 -13.51 -16.63 -6.24
N ALA A 76 -14.27 -16.50 -7.31
CA ALA A 76 -15.71 -16.28 -7.22
C ALA A 76 -16.36 -17.35 -6.32
N PRO A 77 -17.17 -16.96 -5.32
CA PRO A 77 -17.81 -17.89 -4.43
C PRO A 77 -18.72 -18.88 -5.20
N LYS A 78 -18.57 -20.18 -4.95
CA LYS A 78 -19.38 -21.22 -5.59
C LYS A 78 -20.83 -21.29 -5.06
N GLN A 79 -21.07 -20.67 -3.91
CA GLN A 79 -22.36 -20.64 -3.21
C GLN A 79 -22.64 -19.18 -2.77
N ASN A 80 -23.27 -18.98 -1.61
CA ASN A 80 -23.55 -17.65 -1.09
C ASN A 80 -22.24 -16.93 -0.73
N ALA A 81 -22.02 -15.74 -1.30
CA ALA A 81 -20.86 -14.91 -1.09
C ALA A 81 -20.62 -14.55 0.40
N TYR A 82 -21.68 -14.41 1.18
CA TYR A 82 -21.61 -14.03 2.60
C TYR A 82 -21.21 -15.18 3.54
N SER A 83 -21.36 -16.44 3.10
CA SER A 83 -21.01 -17.62 3.89
C SER A 83 -19.76 -18.36 3.40
N SER A 84 -19.17 -17.90 2.31
CA SER A 84 -17.96 -18.49 1.75
C SER A 84 -16.73 -18.13 2.60
N LYS A 85 -15.85 -19.09 2.81
CA LYS A 85 -14.56 -18.84 3.48
C LYS A 85 -13.66 -17.97 2.60
N ASN A 86 -12.94 -17.07 3.24
CA ASN A 86 -11.91 -16.26 2.59
C ASN A 86 -10.58 -17.05 2.64
N GLU A 87 -10.37 -17.91 1.67
CA GLU A 87 -9.17 -18.75 1.58
C GLU A 87 -8.50 -18.57 0.21
N PHE A 88 -7.16 -18.63 0.18
CA PHE A 88 -6.35 -18.58 -1.04
C PHE A 88 -6.51 -17.28 -1.82
N GLN A 89 -6.36 -16.14 -1.14
CA GLN A 89 -6.27 -14.85 -1.83
C GLN A 89 -5.09 -14.85 -2.81
N LYS A 90 -5.27 -14.19 -3.94
CA LYS A 90 -4.28 -14.11 -5.02
C LYS A 90 -4.04 -12.66 -5.41
N VAL A 91 -2.84 -12.34 -5.86
CA VAL A 91 -2.50 -11.03 -6.43
C VAL A 91 -2.60 -11.11 -7.95
N TYR A 92 -3.29 -10.14 -8.55
CA TYR A 92 -3.46 -10.01 -9.98
C TYR A 92 -2.92 -8.67 -10.49
N TYR A 93 -2.64 -8.61 -11.77
CA TYR A 93 -2.43 -7.38 -12.52
C TYR A 93 -3.55 -7.25 -13.56
N HIS A 94 -4.29 -6.15 -13.48
CA HIS A 94 -5.31 -5.76 -14.44
C HIS A 94 -4.75 -4.73 -15.42
N ALA A 95 -4.85 -5.00 -16.72
CA ALA A 95 -4.54 -4.04 -17.76
C ALA A 95 -5.79 -3.24 -18.12
N LEU A 96 -5.71 -1.92 -18.14
CA LEU A 96 -6.86 -1.07 -18.47
C LEU A 96 -7.48 -1.45 -19.81
N GLY A 97 -8.82 -1.43 -19.85
CA GLY A 97 -9.61 -1.74 -21.05
C GLY A 97 -9.70 -3.23 -21.37
N THR A 98 -9.28 -4.12 -20.49
CA THR A 98 -9.42 -5.56 -20.67
C THR A 98 -10.45 -6.14 -19.69
N PRO A 99 -11.10 -7.28 -20.00
CA PRO A 99 -11.98 -7.93 -19.03
C PRO A 99 -11.17 -8.57 -17.90
N GLN A 100 -11.71 -8.62 -16.68
CA GLN A 100 -11.08 -9.24 -15.51
C GLN A 100 -10.61 -10.68 -15.76
N SER A 101 -11.30 -11.43 -16.63
CA SER A 101 -10.92 -12.80 -17.00
C SER A 101 -9.57 -12.91 -17.75
N ALA A 102 -9.05 -11.78 -18.25
CA ALA A 102 -7.75 -11.69 -18.90
C ALA A 102 -6.63 -11.27 -17.93
N ASP A 103 -6.94 -11.05 -16.65
CA ASP A 103 -5.99 -10.57 -15.67
C ASP A 103 -4.87 -11.58 -15.40
N LYS A 104 -3.67 -11.04 -15.27
CA LYS A 104 -2.48 -11.86 -15.06
C LYS A 104 -2.32 -12.19 -13.58
N LEU A 105 -2.27 -13.48 -13.24
CA LEU A 105 -1.87 -13.94 -11.92
C LEU A 105 -0.41 -13.55 -11.66
N ILE A 106 -0.17 -12.82 -10.57
CA ILE A 106 1.15 -12.31 -10.16
C ILE A 106 1.73 -13.14 -9.02
N TYR A 107 0.89 -13.45 -8.01
CA TYR A 107 1.29 -14.21 -6.84
C TYR A 107 0.14 -15.02 -6.26
N GLU A 108 0.41 -16.22 -5.81
CA GLU A 108 -0.47 -17.07 -5.01
C GLU A 108 0.36 -17.88 -4.00
N ASP A 109 -0.23 -18.18 -2.85
CA ASP A 109 0.30 -19.15 -1.88
C ASP A 109 -0.74 -20.26 -1.70
N ARG A 110 -0.37 -21.48 -2.09
CA ARG A 110 -1.25 -22.65 -2.01
C ARG A 110 -1.11 -23.45 -0.72
N GLU A 111 -0.12 -23.10 0.09
CA GLU A 111 0.19 -23.80 1.34
C GLU A 111 -0.49 -23.17 2.55
N HIS A 112 -0.72 -21.82 2.48
CA HIS A 112 -1.26 -21.02 3.57
C HIS A 112 -2.58 -20.35 3.18
N PRO A 113 -3.71 -21.05 3.32
CA PRO A 113 -5.00 -20.56 2.78
C PRO A 113 -5.51 -19.25 3.41
N LEU A 114 -5.09 -18.95 4.64
CA LEU A 114 -5.59 -17.79 5.38
C LEU A 114 -4.75 -16.53 5.16
N ARG A 115 -3.63 -16.61 4.45
CA ARG A 115 -2.82 -15.45 4.11
C ARG A 115 -3.55 -14.55 3.15
N TYR A 116 -3.43 -13.25 3.36
CA TYR A 116 -3.88 -12.23 2.45
C TYR A 116 -2.72 -11.32 2.06
N PHE A 117 -2.82 -10.72 0.89
CA PHE A 117 -1.70 -10.08 0.22
C PHE A 117 -2.06 -8.68 -0.24
N SER A 118 -1.08 -7.78 -0.22
CA SER A 118 -1.13 -6.54 -0.96
C SER A 118 0.10 -6.41 -1.85
N ALA A 119 -0.10 -5.92 -3.08
CA ALA A 119 1.00 -5.62 -3.98
C ALA A 119 1.42 -4.16 -3.85
N TRP A 120 2.71 -3.89 -3.96
CA TRP A 120 3.26 -2.56 -3.94
C TRP A 120 4.40 -2.44 -4.96
N PRO A 121 4.18 -1.79 -6.12
CA PRO A 121 5.23 -1.52 -7.10
C PRO A 121 6.09 -0.33 -6.65
N SER A 122 7.40 -0.39 -6.88
CA SER A 122 8.26 0.78 -6.70
C SER A 122 7.90 1.89 -7.69
N GLU A 123 8.11 3.15 -7.31
CA GLU A 123 7.76 4.31 -8.15
C GLU A 123 8.51 4.33 -9.48
N ASP A 124 9.75 3.82 -9.51
CA ASP A 124 10.56 3.68 -10.72
C ASP A 124 10.20 2.47 -11.59
N GLY A 125 9.28 1.62 -11.14
CA GLY A 125 8.79 0.44 -11.85
C GLY A 125 9.78 -0.72 -11.96
N LYS A 126 10.90 -0.69 -11.24
CA LYS A 126 11.90 -1.76 -11.28
C LYS A 126 11.54 -2.94 -10.38
N TRP A 127 10.92 -2.67 -9.23
CA TRP A 127 10.65 -3.63 -8.20
C TRP A 127 9.16 -3.81 -7.96
N LEU A 128 8.78 -5.00 -7.62
CA LEU A 128 7.43 -5.35 -7.16
C LEU A 128 7.55 -6.09 -5.84
N PHE A 129 6.82 -5.60 -4.86
CA PHE A 129 6.71 -6.19 -3.52
C PHE A 129 5.34 -6.82 -3.34
N VAL A 130 5.30 -7.88 -2.55
CA VAL A 130 4.07 -8.47 -2.01
C VAL A 130 4.23 -8.51 -0.50
N ILE A 131 3.31 -7.86 0.19
CA ILE A 131 3.21 -7.88 1.63
C ILE A 131 2.19 -8.95 2.00
N ALA A 132 2.61 -9.97 2.71
CA ALA A 132 1.77 -11.06 3.20
C ALA A 132 1.41 -10.79 4.65
N SER A 133 0.16 -11.03 5.01
CA SER A 133 -0.36 -10.96 6.38
C SER A 133 -1.16 -12.23 6.69
N GLU A 134 -1.15 -12.67 7.95
CA GLU A 134 -1.81 -13.91 8.38
C GLU A 134 -2.76 -13.69 9.57
N GLY A 135 -2.76 -12.50 10.14
CA GLY A 135 -3.56 -12.13 11.31
C GLY A 135 -3.73 -10.62 11.40
N THR A 136 -3.91 -10.12 12.61
CA THR A 136 -4.07 -8.69 12.90
C THR A 136 -2.76 -7.94 13.06
N SER A 137 -1.64 -8.66 13.19
CA SER A 137 -0.29 -8.12 13.33
C SER A 137 0.72 -9.07 12.70
N GLY A 138 1.89 -8.54 12.39
CA GLY A 138 2.95 -9.28 11.72
C GLY A 138 2.75 -9.37 10.21
N THR A 139 3.82 -9.08 9.48
CA THR A 139 3.82 -9.13 8.01
C THR A 139 5.12 -9.73 7.50
N GLU A 140 5.06 -10.40 6.37
CA GLU A 140 6.22 -10.85 5.61
C GLU A 140 6.30 -10.05 4.31
N VAL A 141 7.50 -9.63 3.89
CA VAL A 141 7.69 -8.91 2.64
C VAL A 141 8.44 -9.78 1.64
N LEU A 142 7.78 -10.03 0.52
CA LEU A 142 8.37 -10.68 -0.65
C LEU A 142 8.68 -9.62 -1.70
N TYR A 143 9.70 -9.88 -2.53
CA TYR A 143 10.11 -8.95 -3.57
C TYR A 143 10.65 -9.65 -4.81
N LYS A 144 10.61 -8.95 -5.93
CA LYS A 144 11.29 -9.32 -7.16
C LYS A 144 11.57 -8.10 -8.03
N ARG A 145 12.52 -8.19 -8.95
CA ARG A 145 12.50 -7.28 -10.11
C ARG A 145 11.26 -7.58 -10.95
N VAL A 146 10.66 -6.57 -11.54
CA VAL A 146 9.47 -6.78 -12.41
C VAL A 146 9.77 -7.76 -13.54
N SER A 147 11.02 -7.78 -14.03
CA SER A 147 11.49 -8.73 -15.05
C SER A 147 11.70 -10.16 -14.55
N ASP A 148 11.82 -10.37 -13.25
CA ASP A 148 12.12 -11.70 -12.70
C ASP A 148 10.85 -12.56 -12.65
N PRO A 149 10.98 -13.88 -12.86
CA PRO A 149 9.82 -14.78 -12.86
C PRO A 149 9.28 -15.10 -11.47
N LYS A 150 10.11 -15.00 -10.42
CA LYS A 150 9.78 -15.48 -9.08
C LYS A 150 10.05 -14.44 -7.99
N PHE A 151 9.16 -14.41 -7.00
CA PHE A 151 9.39 -13.70 -5.75
C PHE A 151 10.41 -14.41 -4.87
N ARG A 152 11.10 -13.64 -4.05
CA ARG A 152 11.98 -14.07 -2.96
C ARG A 152 11.51 -13.39 -1.68
N VAL A 153 11.70 -14.04 -0.55
CA VAL A 153 11.44 -13.43 0.75
C VAL A 153 12.55 -12.41 1.04
N LEU A 154 12.14 -11.18 1.38
CA LEU A 154 13.04 -10.10 1.78
C LEU A 154 13.10 -9.95 3.29
N LEU A 155 11.93 -9.79 3.92
CA LEU A 155 11.77 -9.64 5.36
C LEU A 155 10.86 -10.78 5.84
N PRO A 156 11.42 -11.81 6.46
CA PRO A 156 10.68 -13.03 6.77
C PRO A 156 9.92 -12.97 8.09
N GLY A 157 8.86 -13.75 8.16
CA GLY A 157 8.13 -14.07 9.38
C GLY A 157 6.99 -13.10 9.67
N PHE A 158 6.18 -13.46 10.69
CA PHE A 158 4.99 -12.72 11.12
C PHE A 158 5.09 -12.31 12.60
N ASP A 159 6.30 -12.29 13.14
CA ASP A 159 6.61 -11.90 14.52
C ASP A 159 6.86 -10.39 14.69
N ALA A 160 6.88 -9.66 13.59
CA ALA A 160 6.98 -8.21 13.55
C ALA A 160 6.20 -7.63 12.38
N ASP A 161 5.88 -6.35 12.45
CA ASP A 161 5.31 -5.60 11.35
C ASP A 161 6.43 -5.05 10.45
N TYR A 162 6.24 -5.16 9.15
CA TYR A 162 7.07 -4.53 8.14
C TYR A 162 6.18 -3.77 7.18
N SER A 163 6.24 -2.45 7.24
CA SER A 163 5.42 -1.55 6.41
C SER A 163 6.32 -0.81 5.42
N PRO A 164 6.34 -1.19 4.14
CA PRO A 164 7.06 -0.46 3.10
C PRO A 164 6.64 1.00 3.05
N VAL A 165 7.65 1.89 2.92
CA VAL A 165 7.48 3.35 2.84
C VAL A 165 7.89 3.83 1.46
N ASP A 166 9.08 3.46 1.01
CA ASP A 166 9.62 3.88 -0.28
C ASP A 166 10.65 2.87 -0.80
N CYS A 167 10.87 2.88 -2.12
CA CYS A 167 11.94 2.14 -2.76
C CYS A 167 12.78 3.09 -3.63
N LYS A 168 13.92 3.52 -3.10
CA LYS A 168 14.81 4.48 -3.73
C LYS A 168 16.22 3.91 -3.88
N ASP A 169 16.82 4.08 -5.06
CA ASP A 169 18.19 3.62 -5.36
C ASP A 169 18.42 2.14 -5.03
N ASP A 170 17.47 1.27 -5.43
CA ASP A 170 17.48 -0.15 -5.10
C ASP A 170 17.50 -0.45 -3.58
N ARG A 171 16.97 0.45 -2.75
CA ARG A 171 16.81 0.26 -1.30
C ARG A 171 15.35 0.38 -0.92
N LEU A 172 14.83 -0.63 -0.22
CA LEU A 172 13.51 -0.54 0.41
C LEU A 172 13.65 0.13 1.77
N TYR A 173 12.91 1.23 1.98
CA TYR A 173 12.69 1.86 3.27
C TYR A 173 11.39 1.32 3.86
N TYR A 174 11.41 0.94 5.13
CA TYR A 174 10.24 0.35 5.78
C TYR A 174 10.21 0.67 7.28
N VAL A 175 9.02 0.87 7.81
CA VAL A 175 8.77 1.01 9.24
C VAL A 175 8.61 -0.39 9.84
N THR A 176 9.16 -0.62 11.02
CA THR A 176 9.04 -1.90 11.71
C THR A 176 9.08 -1.74 13.23
N ASN A 177 8.40 -2.66 13.92
CA ASN A 177 8.51 -2.83 15.38
C ASN A 177 9.49 -3.96 15.78
N ARG A 178 10.24 -4.51 14.83
CA ARG A 178 11.24 -5.53 15.14
C ARG A 178 12.37 -4.91 15.93
N ASP A 179 12.57 -5.38 17.15
CA ASP A 179 13.55 -4.84 18.12
C ASP A 179 13.36 -3.34 18.40
N ALA A 180 12.15 -2.79 18.18
CA ALA A 180 11.80 -1.38 18.29
C ALA A 180 10.31 -1.23 18.63
N SER A 181 9.94 -1.33 19.91
CA SER A 181 8.54 -1.34 20.37
C SER A 181 7.74 -0.10 19.96
N ASN A 182 8.39 1.05 19.83
CA ASN A 182 7.82 2.32 19.36
C ASN A 182 8.08 2.55 17.87
N TYR A 183 8.44 1.50 17.13
CA TYR A 183 8.81 1.49 15.73
C TYR A 183 10.07 2.30 15.37
N ALA A 184 10.71 1.88 14.32
CA ALA A 184 11.86 2.52 13.69
C ALA A 184 11.70 2.50 12.16
N LEU A 185 12.38 3.42 11.47
CA LEU A 185 12.53 3.36 10.02
C LEU A 185 13.87 2.69 9.68
N MET A 186 13.80 1.62 8.94
CA MET A 186 14.93 0.84 8.47
C MET A 186 15.03 0.92 6.93
N LYS A 187 16.19 0.58 6.39
CA LYS A 187 16.37 0.35 4.96
C LYS A 187 17.14 -0.94 4.70
N VAL A 188 16.84 -1.58 3.58
CA VAL A 188 17.52 -2.79 3.11
C VAL A 188 17.94 -2.65 1.65
N ASP A 189 19.18 -3.03 1.32
CA ASP A 189 19.69 -3.06 -0.05
C ASP A 189 19.12 -4.28 -0.78
N LEU A 190 18.31 -4.06 -1.83
CA LEU A 190 17.63 -5.12 -2.59
C LEU A 190 18.58 -5.99 -3.42
N ASN A 191 19.77 -5.50 -3.71
CA ASN A 191 20.83 -6.28 -4.35
C ASN A 191 21.66 -7.08 -3.32
N ARG A 192 21.59 -6.71 -2.03
CA ARG A 192 22.28 -7.34 -0.90
C ARG A 192 21.35 -7.41 0.31
N PRO A 193 20.31 -8.25 0.29
CA PRO A 193 19.21 -8.23 1.27
C PRO A 193 19.61 -8.50 2.73
N GLY A 194 20.82 -8.99 2.99
CA GLY A 194 21.36 -9.09 4.35
C GLY A 194 21.90 -7.77 4.94
N MET A 195 22.01 -6.70 4.14
CA MET A 195 22.47 -5.38 4.61
C MET A 195 21.27 -4.52 4.99
N ILE A 196 20.94 -4.55 6.27
CA ILE A 196 19.87 -3.74 6.86
C ILE A 196 20.52 -2.62 7.70
N GLU A 197 20.05 -1.39 7.53
CA GLU A 197 20.56 -0.22 8.23
C GLU A 197 19.40 0.57 8.87
N THR A 198 19.64 1.15 10.04
CA THR A 198 18.68 2.07 10.67
C THR A 198 18.77 3.43 10.02
N VAL A 199 17.62 3.98 9.63
CA VAL A 199 17.49 5.34 9.09
C VAL A 199 17.00 6.30 10.17
N ILE A 200 15.89 5.98 10.82
CA ILE A 200 15.38 6.72 11.98
C ILE A 200 15.26 5.72 13.12
N PRO A 201 16.05 5.86 14.19
CA PRO A 201 16.00 4.93 15.33
C PRO A 201 14.70 5.09 16.11
N GLU A 202 14.37 4.05 16.87
CA GLU A 202 13.27 4.08 17.83
C GLU A 202 13.41 5.26 18.80
N SER A 203 12.30 5.92 19.10
CA SER A 203 12.21 6.89 20.18
C SER A 203 11.76 6.19 21.48
N GLU A 204 12.47 6.41 22.58
CA GLU A 204 12.08 5.84 23.89
C GLU A 204 10.72 6.33 24.40
N ARG A 205 10.22 7.48 23.91
CA ARG A 205 9.03 8.16 24.44
C ARG A 205 7.88 8.31 23.45
N ASN A 206 8.18 8.33 22.17
CA ASN A 206 7.21 8.69 21.14
C ASN A 206 7.01 7.51 20.19
N LEU A 207 5.76 7.17 19.94
CA LEU A 207 5.38 6.16 18.97
C LEU A 207 5.56 6.73 17.55
N LEU A 208 6.36 6.06 16.71
CA LEU A 208 6.41 6.34 15.29
C LEU A 208 5.20 5.68 14.61
N GLU A 209 4.15 6.45 14.35
CA GLU A 209 2.90 5.96 13.73
C GLU A 209 3.06 5.65 12.25
N GLY A 210 4.02 6.27 11.58
CA GLY A 210 4.30 6.05 10.16
C GLY A 210 5.29 7.04 9.59
N VAL A 211 5.64 6.83 8.33
CA VAL A 211 6.51 7.72 7.55
C VAL A 211 5.89 7.89 6.17
N GLY A 212 5.64 9.12 5.77
CA GLY A 212 5.25 9.50 4.42
C GLY A 212 6.44 10.03 3.62
N THR A 213 6.28 10.16 2.32
CA THR A 213 7.31 10.67 1.40
C THR A 213 6.75 11.73 0.47
N ALA A 214 7.46 12.82 0.28
CA ALA A 214 7.14 13.83 -0.72
C ALA A 214 8.37 14.72 -0.99
N GLY A 215 8.52 15.21 -2.23
CA GLY A 215 9.56 16.17 -2.58
C GLY A 215 10.97 15.72 -2.22
N GLY A 216 11.26 14.42 -2.35
CA GLY A 216 12.57 13.87 -2.02
C GLY A 216 12.90 13.86 -0.51
N SER A 217 11.90 13.93 0.36
CA SER A 217 12.04 13.93 1.82
C SER A 217 11.16 12.88 2.47
N LEU A 218 11.53 12.48 3.69
CA LEU A 218 10.75 11.62 4.56
C LEU A 218 10.05 12.49 5.61
N PHE A 219 8.78 12.17 5.92
CA PHE A 219 7.99 12.84 6.95
C PHE A 219 7.58 11.82 8.00
N ALA A 220 8.23 11.83 9.15
CA ALA A 220 7.95 10.92 10.24
C ALA A 220 6.82 11.47 11.13
N TYR A 221 5.78 10.66 11.32
CA TYR A 221 4.62 10.95 12.17
C TYR A 221 4.85 10.36 13.54
N TYR A 222 4.89 11.18 14.55
CA TYR A 222 4.99 10.72 15.93
C TYR A 222 3.74 11.06 16.72
N LEU A 223 3.27 10.09 17.50
CA LEU A 223 2.34 10.35 18.59
C LEU A 223 3.15 10.75 19.83
N GLN A 224 3.01 11.99 20.25
CA GLN A 224 3.65 12.54 21.43
C GLN A 224 2.62 13.25 22.31
N ASP A 225 2.46 12.84 23.57
CA ASP A 225 1.50 13.46 24.51
C ASP A 225 0.09 13.59 23.92
N ALA A 226 -0.41 12.53 23.27
CA ALA A 226 -1.70 12.43 22.59
C ALA A 226 -1.93 13.44 21.45
N GLN A 227 -0.87 13.93 20.82
CA GLN A 227 -0.91 14.80 19.65
C GLN A 227 0.09 14.38 18.58
N SER A 228 -0.20 14.66 17.34
CA SER A 228 0.73 14.42 16.24
C SER A 228 1.87 15.43 16.23
N ARG A 229 3.09 14.93 16.01
CA ARG A 229 4.27 15.71 15.70
C ARG A 229 4.88 15.19 14.40
N ILE A 230 5.25 16.08 13.51
CA ILE A 230 5.81 15.73 12.20
C ILE A 230 7.24 16.26 12.11
N TYR A 231 8.15 15.35 11.76
CA TYR A 231 9.54 15.69 11.53
C TYR A 231 9.93 15.34 10.10
N GLN A 232 10.53 16.29 9.41
CA GLN A 232 11.10 16.07 8.08
C GLN A 232 12.54 15.56 8.21
N TYR A 233 12.86 14.49 7.47
CA TYR A 233 14.18 13.88 7.38
C TYR A 233 14.64 13.81 5.93
N ASP A 234 15.94 13.76 5.72
CA ASP A 234 16.51 13.27 4.48
C ASP A 234 16.61 11.73 4.46
N TYR A 235 16.89 11.15 3.31
CA TYR A 235 17.04 9.69 3.17
C TYR A 235 18.29 9.09 3.84
N ALA A 236 19.19 9.92 4.36
CA ALA A 236 20.29 9.51 5.23
C ALA A 236 19.89 9.42 6.71
N GLY A 237 18.66 9.83 7.05
CA GLY A 237 18.14 9.83 8.42
C GLY A 237 18.50 11.08 9.22
N LYS A 238 18.98 12.13 8.56
CA LYS A 238 19.24 13.42 9.22
C LYS A 238 17.92 14.20 9.31
N GLN A 239 17.55 14.57 10.53
CA GLN A 239 16.42 15.46 10.75
C GLN A 239 16.72 16.85 10.18
N VAL A 240 15.83 17.33 9.31
CA VAL A 240 15.90 18.63 8.67
C VAL A 240 15.20 19.69 9.53
N ARG A 241 13.96 19.41 9.94
CA ARG A 241 13.15 20.32 10.77
C ARG A 241 11.96 19.57 11.41
N GLU A 242 11.36 20.21 12.40
CA GLU A 242 9.99 19.93 12.81
C GLU A 242 9.03 20.75 11.92
N VAL A 243 7.95 20.13 11.49
CA VAL A 243 6.90 20.84 10.74
C VAL A 243 5.93 21.46 11.73
N ALA A 244 5.82 22.78 11.72
CA ALA A 244 4.90 23.51 12.59
C ALA A 244 3.46 23.25 12.14
N LEU A 245 2.67 22.60 12.99
CA LEU A 245 1.25 22.37 12.75
C LEU A 245 0.41 23.56 13.24
N PRO A 246 -0.73 23.86 12.60
CA PRO A 246 -1.54 25.03 12.93
C PRO A 246 -2.27 24.93 14.28
N ALA A 247 -2.48 23.69 14.78
CA ALA A 247 -3.18 23.42 16.03
C ALA A 247 -2.75 22.09 16.64
N ILE A 248 -3.12 21.86 17.90
CA ILE A 248 -2.98 20.57 18.58
C ILE A 248 -4.06 19.62 18.01
N GLY A 249 -3.66 18.39 17.66
CA GLY A 249 -4.58 17.37 17.16
C GLY A 249 -3.86 16.27 16.39
N SER A 250 -4.63 15.53 15.62
CA SER A 250 -4.15 14.53 14.67
C SER A 250 -3.96 15.14 13.30
N VAL A 251 -2.95 14.71 12.58
CA VAL A 251 -2.65 15.18 11.21
C VAL A 251 -2.30 14.00 10.31
N GLY A 252 -2.59 14.12 9.02
CA GLY A 252 -2.20 13.20 7.96
C GLY A 252 -1.96 13.95 6.66
N GLY A 253 -1.63 13.22 5.58
CA GLY A 253 -1.52 13.80 4.25
C GLY A 253 -0.10 14.22 3.84
N PHE A 254 0.93 13.84 4.60
CA PHE A 254 2.33 14.09 4.21
C PHE A 254 2.84 13.04 3.22
N ASP A 255 2.04 12.76 2.19
CA ASP A 255 2.36 11.82 1.13
C ASP A 255 2.28 12.50 -0.23
N GLY A 256 3.25 12.23 -1.08
CA GLY A 256 3.38 12.78 -2.42
C GLY A 256 4.47 12.07 -3.18
N ARG A 257 4.78 12.57 -4.36
CA ARG A 257 5.81 12.02 -5.24
C ARG A 257 7.16 12.67 -4.96
N GLU A 258 8.22 12.03 -5.46
CA GLU A 258 9.58 12.57 -5.33
C GLU A 258 9.72 13.94 -5.99
N GLU A 259 9.05 14.16 -7.11
CA GLU A 259 9.09 15.42 -7.87
C GLU A 259 8.12 16.51 -7.38
N ASP A 260 7.25 16.23 -6.43
CA ASP A 260 6.27 17.20 -5.93
C ASP A 260 6.96 18.35 -5.19
N SER A 261 6.63 19.59 -5.58
CA SER A 261 7.12 20.82 -4.93
C SER A 261 6.17 21.35 -3.87
N GLU A 262 4.95 20.85 -3.81
CA GLU A 262 3.89 21.23 -2.87
C GLU A 262 3.34 19.97 -2.18
N LEU A 263 3.01 20.12 -0.92
CA LEU A 263 2.43 19.08 -0.07
C LEU A 263 1.21 19.64 0.66
N TYR A 264 0.15 18.86 0.71
CA TYR A 264 -1.09 19.21 1.41
C TYR A 264 -1.30 18.29 2.62
N TYR A 265 -1.70 18.86 3.78
CA TYR A 265 -1.93 18.14 5.03
C TYR A 265 -3.07 18.79 5.83
#